data_5219f5b1720f1db8640143ba97889169
#
_entry.id   5219f5b1720f1db8640143ba97889169
#
_cell.length_a   1.000
_cell.length_b   1.000
_cell.length_c   1.000
_cell.angle_alpha   90.00
_cell.angle_beta   90.00
_cell.angle_gamma   90.00
#
_symmetry.space_group_name_H-M   'P 1'
#
loop_
_entity.id
_entity.type
_entity.pdbx_description
1 polymer ?
#
loop_
_entity_poly.entity_id
_entity_poly.type
_entity_poly.pdbx_seq_one_letter_code
_entity_poly.pdbx_strand_id
1 'polypeptide(L)'
;MIDEARSRAIVWDGCVNVRDLGGLPTSDGGETRPGRVIRADNIGSLSVAGWRAVENHGVVRIVDLRWPEEVAADPPRDAEIEVVRVSVLGDSMSESTVWIRELDANLDEVDDVADHYAWSYVEFLERNRERFGLALAAIAGAAGPVVFHCMGGKDRTGLVAALLLRLAGVELDVIGRDYALSGPNLIVAHRDWLDRAPTERDRRRRQKLSQTPADGMRRVIETIEGRYGSVAGYLEAAGLSADEIERLRTRLR
;
A
#
# COMPACT_ATOMS: atom_id res chain seq x y z
N MET A 1 -17.28 -13.69 -3.19
CA MET A 1 -16.81 -12.39 -2.65
C MET A 1 -16.30 -12.45 -1.21
N ILE A 2 -17.02 -12.98 -0.22
CA ILE A 2 -16.51 -13.10 1.18
C ILE A 2 -15.43 -14.20 1.29
N ASP A 3 -15.46 -15.20 0.44
CA ASP A 3 -14.55 -16.36 0.46
C ASP A 3 -13.16 -16.02 -0.11
N GLU A 4 -13.10 -15.21 -1.15
CA GLU A 4 -11.89 -14.79 -1.85
C GLU A 4 -11.00 -13.85 -0.98
N ALA A 5 -11.62 -12.96 -0.22
CA ALA A 5 -10.91 -12.08 0.71
C ALA A 5 -10.32 -12.86 1.90
N ARG A 6 -11.03 -13.91 2.37
CA ARG A 6 -10.55 -14.78 3.47
C ARG A 6 -9.42 -15.70 3.04
N SER A 7 -9.39 -16.16 1.79
CA SER A 7 -8.36 -17.06 1.28
C SER A 7 -6.97 -16.39 1.18
N ARG A 8 -6.91 -15.06 1.03
CA ARG A 8 -5.67 -14.28 0.91
C ARG A 8 -5.21 -13.61 2.21
N ALA A 9 -6.09 -13.58 3.23
CA ALA A 9 -5.76 -13.01 4.52
C ALA A 9 -4.67 -13.85 5.21
N ILE A 10 -3.66 -13.18 5.74
CA ILE A 10 -2.57 -13.80 6.47
C ILE A 10 -2.66 -13.35 7.93
N VAL A 11 -2.57 -14.31 8.85
CA VAL A 11 -2.60 -14.02 10.29
C VAL A 11 -1.17 -13.96 10.80
N TRP A 12 -0.70 -12.73 11.04
CA TRP A 12 0.55 -12.44 11.74
C TRP A 12 0.21 -11.70 13.03
N ASP A 13 0.42 -12.36 14.16
CA ASP A 13 0.08 -11.78 15.47
C ASP A 13 0.78 -10.43 15.70
N GLY A 14 -0.01 -9.41 16.01
CA GLY A 14 0.43 -8.02 16.12
C GLY A 14 0.13 -7.16 14.89
N CYS A 15 -0.20 -7.75 13.73
CA CYS A 15 -0.67 -7.03 12.54
C CYS A 15 -2.12 -7.39 12.22
N VAL A 16 -2.86 -6.47 11.61
CA VAL A 16 -4.30 -6.62 11.33
C VAL A 16 -4.66 -6.48 9.85
N ASN A 17 -3.77 -5.92 9.03
CA ASN A 17 -4.04 -5.62 7.63
C ASN A 17 -3.05 -6.32 6.68
N VAL A 18 -2.81 -7.62 6.94
CA VAL A 18 -1.87 -8.45 6.17
C VAL A 18 -2.60 -9.33 5.17
N ARG A 19 -2.14 -9.34 3.93
CA ARG A 19 -2.65 -10.26 2.90
C ARG A 19 -1.69 -10.48 1.74
N ASP A 20 -1.81 -11.63 1.12
CA ASP A 20 -1.13 -11.96 -0.14
C ASP A 20 -1.74 -11.18 -1.32
N LEU A 21 -0.93 -10.74 -2.26
CA LEU A 21 -1.38 -10.21 -3.54
C LEU A 21 -1.65 -11.32 -4.58
N GLY A 22 -1.39 -12.58 -4.24
CA GLY A 22 -1.71 -13.75 -5.07
C GLY A 22 -3.17 -14.16 -5.02
N GLY A 23 -3.59 -14.99 -5.98
CA GLY A 23 -4.95 -15.52 -6.09
C GLY A 23 -5.98 -14.51 -6.61
N LEU A 24 -5.56 -13.43 -7.26
CA LEU A 24 -6.44 -12.46 -7.88
C LEU A 24 -6.55 -12.73 -9.39
N PRO A 25 -7.77 -12.69 -9.97
CA PRO A 25 -7.95 -12.93 -11.39
C PRO A 25 -7.29 -11.85 -12.24
N THR A 26 -6.70 -12.27 -13.35
CA THR A 26 -6.07 -11.40 -14.34
C THR A 26 -6.89 -11.37 -15.64
N SER A 27 -6.73 -10.31 -16.43
CA SER A 27 -7.49 -10.06 -17.67
C SER A 27 -7.30 -11.11 -18.77
N ASP A 28 -6.24 -11.91 -18.68
CA ASP A 28 -5.96 -13.01 -19.61
C ASP A 28 -6.52 -14.37 -19.14
N GLY A 29 -7.32 -14.39 -18.08
CA GLY A 29 -7.96 -15.58 -17.53
C GLY A 29 -7.09 -16.39 -16.56
N GLY A 30 -5.90 -15.89 -16.20
CA GLY A 30 -5.04 -16.44 -15.13
C GLY A 30 -5.33 -15.84 -13.77
N GLU A 31 -4.41 -16.08 -12.84
CA GLU A 31 -4.43 -15.53 -11.48
C GLU A 31 -3.03 -15.03 -11.08
N THR A 32 -2.99 -14.07 -10.16
CA THR A 32 -1.73 -13.65 -9.55
C THR A 32 -1.15 -14.77 -8.68
N ARG A 33 0.17 -14.92 -8.71
CA ARG A 33 0.91 -16.00 -8.05
C ARG A 33 0.94 -15.81 -6.54
N PRO A 34 0.41 -16.76 -5.74
CA PRO A 34 0.42 -16.67 -4.30
C PRO A 34 1.82 -16.87 -3.68
N GLY A 35 2.00 -16.36 -2.47
CA GLY A 35 3.21 -16.54 -1.66
C GLY A 35 4.42 -15.74 -2.15
N ARG A 36 4.23 -14.76 -3.04
CA ARG A 36 5.34 -13.98 -3.62
C ARG A 36 5.42 -12.56 -3.12
N VAL A 37 4.28 -11.91 -2.96
CA VAL A 37 4.22 -10.50 -2.59
C VAL A 37 3.12 -10.31 -1.55
N ILE A 38 3.50 -9.90 -0.36
CA ILE A 38 2.61 -9.72 0.78
C ILE A 38 2.57 -8.23 1.12
N ARG A 39 1.38 -7.69 1.32
CA ARG A 39 1.19 -6.35 1.86
C ARG A 39 0.81 -6.42 3.32
N ALA A 40 1.30 -5.46 4.13
CA ALA A 40 1.04 -5.42 5.56
C ALA A 40 0.84 -4.00 6.08
N ASP A 41 0.28 -3.91 7.29
CA ASP A 41 0.42 -2.77 8.19
C ASP A 41 1.77 -2.83 8.91
N ASN A 42 1.93 -2.02 9.96
CA ASN A 42 3.22 -1.85 10.64
C ASN A 42 3.74 -3.15 11.27
N ILE A 43 4.73 -3.75 10.64
CA ILE A 43 5.40 -4.97 11.14
C ILE A 43 6.21 -4.75 12.42
N GLY A 44 6.47 -3.51 12.84
CA GLY A 44 7.04 -3.21 14.15
C GLY A 44 6.15 -3.68 15.29
N SER A 45 4.83 -3.76 15.06
CA SER A 45 3.84 -4.26 16.01
C SER A 45 3.80 -5.77 16.17
N LEU A 46 4.53 -6.55 15.35
CA LEU A 46 4.53 -8.00 15.41
C LEU A 46 5.03 -8.54 16.75
N SER A 47 4.28 -9.47 17.32
CA SER A 47 4.76 -10.27 18.45
C SER A 47 5.88 -11.24 18.03
N VAL A 48 6.47 -11.93 18.99
CA VAL A 48 7.41 -13.02 18.71
C VAL A 48 6.78 -14.10 17.82
N ALA A 49 5.50 -14.42 18.04
CA ALA A 49 4.78 -15.39 17.23
C ALA A 49 4.53 -14.85 15.80
N GLY A 50 4.20 -13.56 15.67
CA GLY A 50 4.05 -12.88 14.39
C GLY A 50 5.35 -12.91 13.56
N TRP A 51 6.50 -12.61 14.17
CA TRP A 51 7.79 -12.68 13.49
C TRP A 51 8.13 -14.10 13.02
N ARG A 52 7.88 -15.12 13.85
CA ARG A 52 8.03 -16.53 13.42
C ARG A 52 7.14 -16.88 12.24
N ALA A 53 5.93 -16.31 12.18
CA ALA A 53 5.04 -16.52 11.05
C ALA A 53 5.56 -15.86 9.76
N VAL A 54 6.19 -14.67 9.84
CA VAL A 54 6.90 -14.04 8.71
C VAL A 54 8.03 -14.93 8.20
N GLU A 55 8.87 -15.44 9.10
CA GLU A 55 9.97 -16.35 8.78
C GLU A 55 9.46 -17.65 8.12
N ASN A 56 8.39 -18.25 8.66
CA ASN A 56 7.77 -19.46 8.12
C ASN A 56 7.14 -19.25 6.72
N HIS A 57 6.74 -18.01 6.38
CA HIS A 57 6.33 -17.66 5.01
C HIS A 57 7.51 -17.58 4.04
N GLY A 58 8.75 -17.71 4.53
CA GLY A 58 9.96 -17.62 3.73
C GLY A 58 10.23 -16.22 3.19
N VAL A 59 9.75 -15.18 3.88
CA VAL A 59 10.02 -13.78 3.52
C VAL A 59 11.52 -13.52 3.58
N VAL A 60 12.09 -13.07 2.46
CA VAL A 60 13.53 -12.79 2.37
C VAL A 60 13.84 -11.28 2.36
N ARG A 61 12.83 -10.44 2.11
CA ARG A 61 12.98 -8.98 2.09
C ARG A 61 11.73 -8.29 2.62
N ILE A 62 11.99 -7.24 3.39
CA ILE A 62 10.99 -6.29 3.88
C ILE A 62 11.24 -4.96 3.17
N VAL A 63 10.22 -4.38 2.54
CA VAL A 63 10.26 -3.02 1.98
C VAL A 63 9.44 -2.10 2.88
N ASP A 64 10.13 -1.28 3.66
CA ASP A 64 9.53 -0.35 4.62
C ASP A 64 9.30 1.03 3.96
N LEU A 65 8.02 1.39 3.77
CA LEU A 65 7.58 2.62 3.08
C LEU A 65 7.40 3.81 4.02
N ARG A 66 7.73 3.66 5.30
CA ARG A 66 7.51 4.66 6.34
C ARG A 66 8.49 5.82 6.26
N TRP A 67 8.10 6.95 6.83
CA TRP A 67 9.04 8.06 7.07
C TRP A 67 10.10 7.66 8.09
N PRO A 68 11.29 8.27 8.02
CA PRO A 68 12.36 8.02 9.01
C PRO A 68 11.91 8.23 10.45
N GLU A 69 11.06 9.21 10.71
CA GLU A 69 10.52 9.50 12.05
C GLU A 69 9.58 8.41 12.55
N GLU A 70 8.77 7.82 11.67
CA GLU A 70 7.92 6.66 12.02
C GLU A 70 8.79 5.43 12.35
N VAL A 71 9.87 5.22 11.59
CA VAL A 71 10.82 4.13 11.85
C VAL A 71 11.56 4.34 13.16
N ALA A 72 11.97 5.58 13.47
CA ALA A 72 12.66 5.90 14.72
C ALA A 72 11.76 5.75 15.95
N ALA A 73 10.46 6.07 15.81
CA ALA A 73 9.49 5.93 16.89
C ALA A 73 9.10 4.46 17.17
N ASP A 74 9.16 3.61 16.14
CA ASP A 74 8.84 2.19 16.22
C ASP A 74 9.80 1.40 15.32
N PRO A 75 11.05 1.18 15.79
CA PRO A 75 12.06 0.50 15.01
C PRO A 75 11.69 -0.98 14.81
N PRO A 76 11.94 -1.53 13.61
CA PRO A 76 11.73 -2.96 13.38
C PRO A 76 12.66 -3.76 14.30
N ARG A 77 12.19 -4.93 14.71
CA ARG A 77 13.01 -5.88 15.45
C ARG A 77 14.24 -6.25 14.61
N ASP A 78 15.36 -6.49 15.28
CA ASP A 78 16.53 -7.07 14.66
C ASP A 78 16.21 -8.51 14.19
N ALA A 79 16.04 -8.66 12.88
CA ALA A 79 15.69 -9.92 12.23
C ALA A 79 16.71 -10.19 11.12
N GLU A 80 17.00 -11.45 10.84
CA GLU A 80 17.91 -11.86 9.76
C GLU A 80 17.33 -11.63 8.34
N ILE A 81 16.20 -10.91 8.24
CA ILE A 81 15.55 -10.56 6.98
C ILE A 81 16.06 -9.21 6.48
N GLU A 82 16.45 -9.15 5.22
CA GLU A 82 16.89 -7.90 4.59
C GLU A 82 15.80 -6.83 4.64
N VAL A 83 16.11 -5.65 5.19
CA VAL A 83 15.18 -4.51 5.25
C VAL A 83 15.66 -3.39 4.32
N VAL A 84 14.87 -3.11 3.29
CA VAL A 84 15.07 -1.97 2.39
C VAL A 84 14.08 -0.86 2.77
N ARG A 85 14.60 0.29 3.18
CA ARG A 85 13.78 1.45 3.59
C ARG A 85 13.68 2.43 2.44
N VAL A 86 12.45 2.73 2.02
CA VAL A 86 12.14 3.72 1.00
C VAL A 86 10.94 4.54 1.47
N SER A 87 11.19 5.70 2.05
CA SER A 87 10.12 6.63 2.41
C SER A 87 9.47 7.18 1.13
N VAL A 88 8.30 6.66 0.77
CA VAL A 88 7.65 6.98 -0.52
C VAL A 88 6.96 8.33 -0.57
N LEU A 89 6.82 9.03 0.56
CA LEU A 89 6.19 10.36 0.61
C LEU A 89 7.17 11.47 1.03
N GLY A 90 8.48 11.29 0.82
CA GLY A 90 9.50 12.28 1.13
C GLY A 90 10.44 11.85 2.25
N ASP A 91 11.51 12.63 2.49
CA ASP A 91 12.54 12.32 3.47
C ASP A 91 12.18 12.73 4.90
N SER A 92 11.17 13.58 5.06
CA SER A 92 10.73 14.10 6.36
C SER A 92 9.21 14.07 6.46
N MET A 93 8.71 13.49 7.54
CA MET A 93 7.28 13.50 7.86
C MET A 93 6.77 14.92 8.09
N SER A 94 7.57 15.78 8.75
CA SER A 94 7.18 17.16 9.04
C SER A 94 6.99 17.98 7.77
N GLU A 95 7.88 17.86 6.78
CA GLU A 95 7.76 18.55 5.49
C GLU A 95 6.61 17.97 4.66
N SER A 96 6.52 16.64 4.59
CA SER A 96 5.48 15.96 3.81
C SER A 96 4.08 16.24 4.34
N THR A 97 3.90 16.30 5.65
CA THR A 97 2.58 16.58 6.24
C THR A 97 2.08 18.00 5.97
N VAL A 98 2.94 18.95 5.61
CA VAL A 98 2.52 20.31 5.21
C VAL A 98 1.67 20.22 3.95
N TRP A 99 2.22 19.72 2.85
CA TRP A 99 1.50 19.63 1.58
C TRP A 99 0.34 18.61 1.61
N ILE A 100 0.46 17.52 2.40
CA ILE A 100 -0.65 16.58 2.60
C ILE A 100 -1.83 17.27 3.32
N ARG A 101 -1.56 18.11 4.33
CA ARG A 101 -2.62 18.89 4.99
C ARG A 101 -3.27 19.90 4.07
N GLU A 102 -2.51 20.47 3.14
CA GLU A 102 -3.06 21.37 2.11
C GLU A 102 -4.02 20.62 1.18
N LEU A 103 -3.67 19.39 0.74
CA LEU A 103 -4.57 18.54 -0.04
C LEU A 103 -5.86 18.22 0.74
N ASP A 104 -5.74 17.97 2.03
CA ASP A 104 -6.85 17.60 2.90
C ASP A 104 -7.59 18.82 3.52
N ALA A 105 -7.26 20.05 3.15
CA ALA A 105 -7.73 21.24 3.88
C ALA A 105 -9.26 21.34 3.99
N ASN A 106 -9.98 20.93 2.94
CA ASN A 106 -11.44 20.98 2.86
C ASN A 106 -12.09 19.58 2.86
N LEU A 107 -11.37 18.55 3.28
CA LEU A 107 -11.88 17.18 3.23
C LEU A 107 -13.17 16.99 4.02
N ASP A 108 -13.36 17.71 5.12
CA ASP A 108 -14.60 17.68 5.91
C ASP A 108 -15.83 18.21 5.15
N GLU A 109 -15.63 18.99 4.07
CA GLU A 109 -16.67 19.56 3.21
C GLU A 109 -16.91 18.78 1.91
N VAL A 110 -16.02 17.83 1.56
CA VAL A 110 -16.12 17.04 0.34
C VAL A 110 -17.30 16.06 0.40
N ASP A 111 -18.17 16.08 -0.59
CA ASP A 111 -19.32 15.16 -0.67
C ASP A 111 -18.90 13.76 -1.12
N ASP A 112 -18.09 13.64 -2.19
CA ASP A 112 -17.56 12.36 -2.68
C ASP A 112 -16.12 12.15 -2.23
N VAL A 113 -15.97 11.30 -1.23
CA VAL A 113 -14.65 10.92 -0.69
C VAL A 113 -13.81 10.17 -1.74
N ALA A 114 -14.43 9.45 -2.69
CA ALA A 114 -13.72 8.74 -3.75
C ALA A 114 -12.98 9.71 -4.68
N ASP A 115 -13.59 10.85 -5.02
CA ASP A 115 -12.94 11.89 -5.83
C ASP A 115 -11.74 12.50 -5.12
N HIS A 116 -11.89 12.78 -3.81
CA HIS A 116 -10.78 13.30 -3.00
C HIS A 116 -9.61 12.30 -2.96
N TYR A 117 -9.88 11.01 -2.70
CA TYR A 117 -8.84 9.99 -2.68
C TYR A 117 -8.19 9.80 -4.05
N ALA A 118 -8.97 9.81 -5.14
CA ALA A 118 -8.44 9.73 -6.49
C ALA A 118 -7.46 10.88 -6.77
N TRP A 119 -7.86 12.10 -6.47
CA TRP A 119 -7.02 13.28 -6.67
C TRP A 119 -5.78 13.28 -5.76
N SER A 120 -5.93 13.11 -4.44
CA SER A 120 -4.82 13.18 -3.49
C SER A 120 -3.79 12.07 -3.72
N TYR A 121 -4.23 10.86 -4.07
CA TYR A 121 -3.33 9.74 -4.34
C TYR A 121 -2.58 9.88 -5.67
N VAL A 122 -3.19 10.50 -6.68
CA VAL A 122 -2.47 10.89 -7.90
C VAL A 122 -1.38 11.91 -7.56
N GLU A 123 -1.66 12.91 -6.72
CA GLU A 123 -0.66 13.86 -6.24
C GLU A 123 0.47 13.16 -5.45
N PHE A 124 0.16 12.14 -4.64
CA PHE A 124 1.18 11.34 -3.94
C PHE A 124 2.12 10.66 -4.94
N LEU A 125 1.57 10.02 -5.96
CA LEU A 125 2.32 9.32 -6.99
C LEU A 125 3.15 10.27 -7.87
N GLU A 126 2.61 11.41 -8.24
CA GLU A 126 3.29 12.38 -9.11
C GLU A 126 4.44 13.10 -8.39
N ARG A 127 4.18 13.60 -7.18
CA ARG A 127 5.19 14.34 -6.39
C ARG A 127 6.35 13.47 -5.95
N ASN A 128 6.11 12.17 -5.78
CA ASN A 128 7.09 11.24 -5.25
C ASN A 128 7.38 10.08 -6.22
N ARG A 129 7.20 10.30 -7.52
CA ARG A 129 7.28 9.26 -8.54
C ARG A 129 8.54 8.41 -8.43
N GLU A 130 9.70 9.02 -8.33
CA GLU A 130 10.99 8.32 -8.22
C GLU A 130 11.07 7.45 -6.96
N ARG A 131 10.47 7.88 -5.85
CA ARG A 131 10.44 7.11 -4.60
C ARG A 131 9.55 5.88 -4.68
N PHE A 132 8.39 6.00 -5.34
CA PHE A 132 7.58 4.83 -5.67
C PHE A 132 8.33 3.89 -6.62
N GLY A 133 9.09 4.43 -7.57
CA GLY A 133 10.01 3.68 -8.42
C GLY A 133 11.03 2.88 -7.61
N LEU A 134 11.74 3.52 -6.69
CA LEU A 134 12.73 2.87 -5.81
C LEU A 134 12.11 1.75 -4.95
N ALA A 135 10.92 1.96 -4.40
CA ALA A 135 10.21 0.94 -3.63
C ALA A 135 9.87 -0.29 -4.49
N LEU A 136 9.40 -0.06 -5.72
CA LEU A 136 9.07 -1.13 -6.65
C LEU A 136 10.33 -1.83 -7.18
N ALA A 137 11.43 -1.12 -7.43
CA ALA A 137 12.72 -1.71 -7.76
C ALA A 137 13.24 -2.61 -6.62
N ALA A 138 13.06 -2.19 -5.36
CA ALA A 138 13.40 -3.03 -4.20
C ALA A 138 12.57 -4.32 -4.17
N ILE A 139 11.28 -4.26 -4.52
CA ILE A 139 10.42 -5.45 -4.66
C ILE A 139 10.90 -6.32 -5.83
N ALA A 140 11.22 -5.73 -6.99
CA ALA A 140 11.71 -6.45 -8.17
C ALA A 140 12.99 -7.24 -7.91
N GLY A 141 13.90 -6.66 -7.13
CA GLY A 141 15.22 -7.22 -6.82
C GLY A 141 15.24 -8.30 -5.73
N ALA A 142 14.12 -8.62 -5.08
CA ALA A 142 14.10 -9.64 -4.03
C ALA A 142 14.29 -11.05 -4.61
N ALA A 143 15.11 -11.88 -3.96
CA ALA A 143 15.39 -13.25 -4.41
C ALA A 143 14.25 -14.25 -4.13
N GLY A 144 13.30 -13.91 -3.24
CA GLY A 144 12.19 -14.76 -2.81
C GLY A 144 10.95 -13.94 -2.44
N PRO A 145 10.07 -14.47 -1.57
CA PRO A 145 8.91 -13.74 -1.08
C PRO A 145 9.28 -12.42 -0.41
N VAL A 146 8.47 -11.38 -0.67
CA VAL A 146 8.68 -10.03 -0.14
C VAL A 146 7.44 -9.54 0.56
N VAL A 147 7.64 -8.85 1.70
CA VAL A 147 6.60 -8.06 2.33
C VAL A 147 6.92 -6.58 2.17
N PHE A 148 5.92 -5.77 1.89
CA PHE A 148 6.02 -4.31 1.92
C PHE A 148 4.92 -3.73 2.81
N HIS A 149 5.26 -2.67 3.54
CA HIS A 149 4.37 -2.11 4.55
C HIS A 149 4.57 -0.61 4.76
N CYS A 150 3.59 0.02 5.42
CA CYS A 150 3.74 1.35 6.02
C CYS A 150 3.19 1.33 7.46
N MET A 151 2.56 2.36 7.97
CA MET A 151 1.93 2.33 9.29
C MET A 151 0.61 1.56 9.29
N GLY A 152 -0.40 2.00 8.55
CA GLY A 152 -1.71 1.33 8.48
C GLY A 152 -1.82 0.27 7.39
N GLY A 153 -0.84 0.14 6.51
CA GLY A 153 -0.95 -0.75 5.35
C GLY A 153 -2.06 -0.33 4.36
N LYS A 154 -2.57 0.91 4.46
CA LYS A 154 -3.70 1.41 3.69
C LYS A 154 -3.24 2.26 2.50
N ASP A 155 -2.72 3.45 2.75
CA ASP A 155 -2.48 4.49 1.72
C ASP A 155 -1.21 4.20 0.89
N ARG A 156 -0.02 4.37 1.46
CA ARG A 156 1.27 4.12 0.80
C ARG A 156 1.37 2.68 0.28
N THR A 157 1.05 1.73 1.13
CA THR A 157 0.98 0.30 0.80
C THR A 157 -0.10 0.02 -0.25
N GLY A 158 -1.24 0.69 -0.18
CA GLY A 158 -2.33 0.57 -1.15
C GLY A 158 -1.93 1.00 -2.55
N LEU A 159 -1.20 2.12 -2.67
CA LEU A 159 -0.70 2.63 -3.94
C LEU A 159 0.32 1.68 -4.58
N VAL A 160 1.30 1.20 -3.79
CA VAL A 160 2.28 0.20 -4.27
C VAL A 160 1.57 -1.08 -4.71
N ALA A 161 0.60 -1.58 -3.92
CA ALA A 161 -0.17 -2.76 -4.29
C ALA A 161 -0.97 -2.57 -5.58
N ALA A 162 -1.62 -1.42 -5.75
CA ALA A 162 -2.42 -1.14 -6.94
C ALA A 162 -1.58 -1.09 -8.22
N LEU A 163 -0.40 -0.46 -8.17
CA LEU A 163 0.56 -0.45 -9.29
C LEU A 163 1.05 -1.87 -9.63
N LEU A 164 1.41 -2.67 -8.62
CA LEU A 164 1.84 -4.06 -8.81
C LEU A 164 0.75 -4.94 -9.41
N LEU A 165 -0.47 -4.87 -8.88
CA LEU A 165 -1.60 -5.67 -9.34
C LEU A 165 -1.99 -5.30 -10.78
N ARG A 166 -2.00 -4.00 -11.10
CA ARG A 166 -2.30 -3.56 -12.47
C ARG A 166 -1.22 -3.99 -13.46
N LEU A 167 0.05 -3.90 -13.08
CA LEU A 167 1.17 -4.40 -13.88
C LEU A 167 1.06 -5.91 -14.15
N ALA A 168 0.55 -6.68 -13.19
CA ALA A 168 0.26 -8.10 -13.34
C ALA A 168 -1.01 -8.41 -14.17
N GLY A 169 -1.74 -7.39 -14.62
CA GLY A 169 -2.94 -7.55 -15.44
C GLY A 169 -4.23 -7.75 -14.64
N VAL A 170 -4.25 -7.40 -13.36
CA VAL A 170 -5.48 -7.45 -12.54
C VAL A 170 -6.42 -6.31 -12.96
N GLU A 171 -7.71 -6.61 -13.06
CA GLU A 171 -8.74 -5.65 -13.44
C GLU A 171 -8.93 -4.55 -12.37
N LEU A 172 -9.27 -3.34 -12.80
CA LEU A 172 -9.38 -2.15 -11.94
C LEU A 172 -10.35 -2.34 -10.78
N ASP A 173 -11.50 -2.98 -11.02
CA ASP A 173 -12.49 -3.25 -9.99
C ASP A 173 -11.98 -4.23 -8.93
N VAL A 174 -11.13 -5.19 -9.32
CA VAL A 174 -10.50 -6.15 -8.39
C VAL A 174 -9.48 -5.40 -7.52
N ILE A 175 -8.69 -4.51 -8.11
CA ILE A 175 -7.74 -3.65 -7.40
C ILE A 175 -8.46 -2.76 -6.39
N GLY A 176 -9.56 -2.12 -6.80
CA GLY A 176 -10.37 -1.30 -5.90
C GLY A 176 -10.92 -2.11 -4.73
N ARG A 177 -11.42 -3.33 -4.97
CA ARG A 177 -11.89 -4.24 -3.91
C ARG A 177 -10.76 -4.67 -2.97
N ASP A 178 -9.56 -4.99 -3.50
CA ASP A 178 -8.42 -5.29 -2.63
C ASP A 178 -8.10 -4.10 -1.71
N TYR A 179 -8.03 -2.89 -2.25
CA TYR A 179 -7.79 -1.69 -1.44
C TYR A 179 -8.85 -1.53 -0.34
N ALA A 180 -10.13 -1.72 -0.66
CA ALA A 180 -11.26 -1.54 0.24
C ALA A 180 -11.24 -2.49 1.45
N LEU A 181 -10.58 -3.67 1.35
CA LEU A 181 -10.41 -4.59 2.48
C LEU A 181 -9.65 -3.97 3.66
N SER A 182 -8.88 -2.92 3.44
CA SER A 182 -8.15 -2.24 4.52
C SER A 182 -9.08 -1.55 5.52
N GLY A 183 -10.27 -1.10 5.10
CA GLY A 183 -11.24 -0.44 5.98
C GLY A 183 -11.71 -1.35 7.12
N PRO A 184 -12.34 -2.51 6.84
CA PRO A 184 -12.73 -3.47 7.86
C PRO A 184 -11.55 -3.94 8.74
N ASN A 185 -10.38 -4.16 8.15
CA ASN A 185 -9.21 -4.63 8.89
C ASN A 185 -8.71 -3.60 9.92
N LEU A 186 -8.83 -2.32 9.60
CA LEU A 186 -8.36 -1.22 10.47
C LEU A 186 -9.46 -0.64 11.37
N ILE A 187 -10.66 -1.22 11.40
CA ILE A 187 -11.82 -0.63 12.08
C ILE A 187 -11.57 -0.34 13.56
N VAL A 188 -10.84 -1.21 14.26
CA VAL A 188 -10.52 -1.01 15.69
C VAL A 188 -9.56 0.17 15.87
N ALA A 189 -8.46 0.20 15.10
CA ALA A 189 -7.48 1.29 15.15
C ALA A 189 -8.12 2.63 14.74
N HIS A 190 -8.99 2.64 13.74
CA HIS A 190 -9.72 3.83 13.31
C HIS A 190 -10.71 4.32 14.38
N ARG A 191 -11.39 3.42 15.10
CA ARG A 191 -12.28 3.80 16.19
C ARG A 191 -11.53 4.56 17.28
N ASP A 192 -10.43 4.01 17.77
CA ASP A 192 -9.58 4.66 18.77
C ASP A 192 -9.06 6.02 18.31
N TRP A 193 -8.71 6.13 17.04
CA TRP A 193 -8.25 7.39 16.45
C TRP A 193 -9.37 8.43 16.34
N LEU A 194 -10.59 8.02 15.97
CA LEU A 194 -11.77 8.87 15.92
C LEU A 194 -12.16 9.38 17.32
N ASP A 195 -12.13 8.50 18.32
CA ASP A 195 -12.50 8.84 19.70
C ASP A 195 -11.53 9.83 20.36
N ARG A 196 -10.28 9.88 19.90
CA ARG A 196 -9.26 10.86 20.31
C ARG A 196 -9.26 12.14 19.47
N ALA A 197 -10.27 12.41 18.66
CA ALA A 197 -10.34 13.65 17.88
C ALA A 197 -10.56 14.87 18.81
N PRO A 198 -9.74 15.93 18.69
CA PRO A 198 -9.83 17.09 19.58
C PRO A 198 -11.13 17.90 19.41
N THR A 199 -11.66 17.92 18.20
CA THR A 199 -12.88 18.66 17.85
C THR A 199 -13.80 17.81 16.97
N GLU A 200 -15.08 18.22 16.88
CA GLU A 200 -16.03 17.56 15.97
C GLU A 200 -15.65 17.71 14.49
N ARG A 201 -15.01 18.83 14.11
CA ARG A 201 -14.45 19.01 12.78
C ARG A 201 -13.33 17.99 12.50
N ASP A 202 -12.41 17.82 13.46
CA ASP A 202 -11.35 16.81 13.36
C ASP A 202 -11.92 15.39 13.29
N ARG A 203 -12.98 15.12 14.04
CA ARG A 203 -13.66 13.82 14.02
C ARG A 203 -14.25 13.54 12.63
N ARG A 204 -14.99 14.49 12.02
CA ARG A 204 -15.53 14.34 10.66
C ARG A 204 -14.40 14.14 9.63
N ARG A 205 -13.34 14.91 9.72
CA ARG A 205 -12.17 14.76 8.83
C ARG A 205 -11.55 13.37 8.99
N ARG A 206 -11.29 12.92 10.21
CA ARG A 206 -10.76 11.57 10.49
C ARG A 206 -11.70 10.47 10.00
N GLN A 207 -13.00 10.65 10.11
CA GLN A 207 -13.99 9.72 9.59
C GLN A 207 -13.88 9.57 8.06
N LYS A 208 -13.67 10.66 7.33
CA LYS A 208 -13.43 10.61 5.89
C LYS A 208 -12.06 9.97 5.57
N LEU A 209 -11.01 10.33 6.31
CA LEU A 209 -9.67 9.73 6.16
C LEU A 209 -9.60 8.24 6.54
N SER A 210 -10.56 7.72 7.30
CA SER A 210 -10.64 6.29 7.63
C SER A 210 -11.28 5.43 6.54
N GLN A 211 -11.93 6.05 5.57
CA GLN A 211 -12.58 5.34 4.47
C GLN A 211 -11.57 4.74 3.50
N THR A 212 -12.02 3.73 2.78
CA THR A 212 -11.24 3.04 1.74
C THR A 212 -12.11 2.87 0.48
N PRO A 213 -12.42 3.97 -0.22
CA PRO A 213 -13.30 3.94 -1.38
C PRO A 213 -12.65 3.15 -2.53
N ALA A 214 -13.23 2.01 -2.90
CA ALA A 214 -12.75 1.17 -4.00
C ALA A 214 -12.67 1.95 -5.32
N ASP A 215 -13.67 2.78 -5.57
CA ASP A 215 -13.75 3.60 -6.77
C ASP A 215 -12.66 4.68 -6.81
N GLY A 216 -12.28 5.23 -5.66
CA GLY A 216 -11.15 6.16 -5.56
C GLY A 216 -9.84 5.53 -6.05
N MET A 217 -9.52 4.32 -5.60
CA MET A 217 -8.30 3.61 -6.05
C MET A 217 -8.37 3.24 -7.54
N ARG A 218 -9.54 2.84 -8.06
CA ARG A 218 -9.76 2.57 -9.48
C ARG A 218 -9.41 3.81 -10.31
N ARG A 219 -9.97 4.98 -9.96
CA ARG A 219 -9.72 6.26 -10.65
C ARG A 219 -8.26 6.71 -10.58
N VAL A 220 -7.53 6.39 -9.51
CA VAL A 220 -6.07 6.64 -9.43
C VAL A 220 -5.38 5.94 -10.59
N ILE A 221 -5.60 4.63 -10.74
CA ILE A 221 -4.92 3.85 -11.80
C ILE A 221 -5.36 4.30 -13.18
N GLU A 222 -6.64 4.58 -13.41
CA GLU A 222 -7.14 5.14 -14.68
C GLU A 222 -6.45 6.46 -15.02
N THR A 223 -6.27 7.34 -14.04
CA THR A 223 -5.59 8.62 -14.25
C THR A 223 -4.12 8.42 -14.61
N ILE A 224 -3.43 7.53 -13.91
CA ILE A 224 -2.02 7.19 -14.20
C ILE A 224 -1.90 6.57 -15.61
N GLU A 225 -2.77 5.62 -15.97
CA GLU A 225 -2.78 5.03 -17.32
C GLU A 225 -3.10 6.08 -18.40
N GLY A 226 -4.01 7.01 -18.13
CA GLY A 226 -4.33 8.12 -19.04
C GLY A 226 -3.16 9.07 -19.27
N ARG A 227 -2.31 9.30 -18.25
CA ARG A 227 -1.13 10.19 -18.34
C ARG A 227 0.08 9.53 -18.97
N TYR A 228 0.33 8.26 -18.68
CA TYR A 228 1.55 7.54 -19.04
C TYR A 228 1.32 6.42 -20.06
N GLY A 229 0.09 6.26 -20.57
CA GLY A 229 -0.29 5.18 -21.48
C GLY A 229 -0.53 3.84 -20.78
N SER A 230 0.17 3.58 -19.68
CA SER A 230 0.04 2.37 -18.86
C SER A 230 0.74 2.53 -17.51
N VAL A 231 0.49 1.62 -16.56
CA VAL A 231 1.31 1.55 -15.33
C VAL A 231 2.77 1.26 -15.65
N ALA A 232 3.08 0.45 -16.67
CA ALA A 232 4.47 0.24 -17.09
C ALA A 232 5.14 1.55 -17.53
N GLY A 233 4.45 2.39 -18.33
CA GLY A 233 4.96 3.72 -18.73
C GLY A 233 5.17 4.66 -17.54
N TYR A 234 4.30 4.60 -16.52
CA TYR A 234 4.52 5.33 -15.26
C TYR A 234 5.78 4.83 -14.54
N LEU A 235 6.02 3.51 -14.48
CA LEU A 235 7.19 2.93 -13.83
C LEU A 235 8.50 3.26 -14.58
N GLU A 236 8.47 3.29 -15.91
CA GLU A 236 9.61 3.77 -16.73
C GLU A 236 9.92 5.24 -16.40
N ALA A 237 8.89 6.10 -16.33
CA ALA A 237 9.03 7.50 -15.93
C ALA A 237 9.46 7.66 -14.46
N ALA A 238 9.22 6.65 -13.61
CA ALA A 238 9.69 6.57 -12.24
C ALA A 238 11.13 6.03 -12.10
N GLY A 239 11.79 5.73 -13.23
CA GLY A 239 13.20 5.33 -13.29
C GLY A 239 13.46 3.82 -13.30
N LEU A 240 12.44 2.97 -13.41
CA LEU A 240 12.65 1.54 -13.54
C LEU A 240 13.10 1.17 -14.98
N SER A 241 14.04 0.27 -15.05
CA SER A 241 14.41 -0.37 -16.31
C SER A 241 13.33 -1.37 -16.78
N ALA A 242 13.31 -1.65 -18.08
CA ALA A 242 12.42 -2.67 -18.66
C ALA A 242 12.58 -4.04 -17.96
N ASP A 243 13.80 -4.41 -17.59
CA ASP A 243 14.09 -5.66 -16.87
C ASP A 243 13.50 -5.68 -15.45
N GLU A 244 13.49 -4.56 -14.75
CA GLU A 244 12.88 -4.46 -13.42
C GLU A 244 11.36 -4.55 -13.51
N ILE A 245 10.76 -3.90 -14.49
CA ILE A 245 9.32 -3.97 -14.77
C ILE A 245 8.91 -5.42 -15.10
N GLU A 246 9.69 -6.11 -15.92
CA GLU A 246 9.40 -7.50 -16.26
C GLU A 246 9.58 -8.44 -15.07
N ARG A 247 10.60 -8.22 -14.22
CA ARG A 247 10.73 -8.97 -12.94
C ARG A 247 9.54 -8.77 -12.02
N LEU A 248 9.01 -7.54 -11.90
CA LEU A 248 7.78 -7.28 -11.12
C LEU A 248 6.58 -8.05 -11.68
N ARG A 249 6.40 -8.02 -13.01
CA ARG A 249 5.33 -8.73 -13.70
C ARG A 249 5.43 -10.24 -13.45
N THR A 250 6.61 -10.82 -13.69
CA THR A 250 6.87 -12.26 -13.52
C THR A 250 6.74 -12.70 -12.05
N ARG A 251 7.02 -11.82 -11.09
CA ARG A 251 6.88 -12.13 -9.66
C ARG A 251 5.43 -12.42 -9.27
N LEU A 252 4.48 -11.75 -9.89
CA LEU A 252 3.05 -11.90 -9.64
C LEU A 252 2.33 -12.77 -10.68
N ARG A 253 3.04 -13.29 -11.66
CA ARG A 253 2.54 -14.19 -12.70
C ARG A 253 3.28 -15.53 -12.61
#